data_aa0fc9b35f9f0c70a877a214f6b3a33f
#
_entry.id   aa0fc9b35f9f0c70a877a214f6b3a33f
#
_cell.length_a   1.000
_cell.length_b   1.000
_cell.length_c   1.000
_cell.angle_alpha   90.00
_cell.angle_beta   90.00
_cell.angle_gamma   90.00
#
_symmetry.space_group_name_H-M   'P 1'
#
loop_
_entity.id
_entity.type
_entity.pdbx_description
1 polymer ?
#
loop_
_entity_poly.entity_id
_entity_poly.type
_entity_poly.pdbx_seq_one_letter_code
_entity_poly.pdbx_strand_id
1 'polypeptide(L)'
;MPQKFILVIVWFALIAPFFSFGQDQKLAQQYFAEGDYERALVLFKKLTETTQGNTYFLERYVDCLFQLKKYNEAEKVLVKELKKKNADPIFNISLGQVYEKLDDEAAADQQFQLAINRMVPERFFIVRIGNTFTNINQLDWAIKTYEKGATLLNDNLVFSYYLADLFRRKGDGAKMINQYLNVVSSQADRMDNIQMIFQRYLLKEDYKELKKQIYERIQSNPDAIVYPELLIWLLLQEKDFAGAFRQVKALDRKLKENGTRLFQFANMAANENDYNTAIEAYDYIVDAKGIQSGFYLEAKIEGLRCRRFKLIAESNLNNSYVLDLKSKYTVFLNELGRNRNTASVLIDLAELEAYYLNDLPKAIDLLTEVIGFPGINPRLQATAKLNLGDYQLMNGEIWEATLLYSQVDKAFQDDLLGQDARFRNARLSYYTGDFSWAQSQFDVLKASTSKFISNDALDLSVFIMDNLGLDTTPEPLKLYAKAELLSFQNQIKDAFTVLDEILIKYPDHSLIDDIWYLKGNIYRKERKYAEAISFYEKTISADPAGIRIDNALFALGELFESKIIDIDKARACYERIFIEFTDSLYAVEARKRYRQLRGDKIQ
;
A
#
# COMPACT_ATOMS: atom_id res chain seq x y z
N MET A 1 58.60 -58.56 22.20
CA MET A 1 57.91 -57.28 22.04
C MET A 1 58.32 -56.40 20.82
N PRO A 2 58.73 -56.89 19.69
CA PRO A 2 59.00 -56.03 18.53
C PRO A 2 57.86 -55.98 17.46
N GLN A 3 56.92 -56.95 17.44
CA GLN A 3 55.91 -56.99 16.38
C GLN A 3 54.74 -56.01 16.50
N LYS A 4 54.43 -55.52 17.70
CA LYS A 4 53.33 -54.52 17.91
C LYS A 4 53.72 -53.08 17.50
N PHE A 5 55.00 -52.76 17.48
CA PHE A 5 55.49 -51.42 17.08
C PHE A 5 55.50 -51.25 15.55
N ILE A 6 55.71 -52.27 14.78
CA ILE A 6 55.73 -52.22 13.30
C ILE A 6 54.28 -52.04 12.79
N LEU A 7 53.26 -52.63 13.42
CA LEU A 7 51.86 -52.48 12.97
C LEU A 7 51.30 -51.07 13.23
N VAL A 8 51.73 -50.38 14.28
CA VAL A 8 51.34 -48.99 14.58
C VAL A 8 51.99 -48.02 13.60
N ILE A 9 53.22 -48.24 13.20
CA ILE A 9 53.93 -47.39 12.21
C ILE A 9 53.33 -47.54 10.82
N VAL A 10 52.93 -48.76 10.43
CA VAL A 10 52.26 -49.01 9.12
C VAL A 10 50.86 -48.40 9.09
N TRP A 11 50.11 -48.41 10.22
CA TRP A 11 48.81 -47.74 10.32
C TRP A 11 48.94 -46.20 10.25
N PHE A 12 49.95 -45.62 10.89
CA PHE A 12 50.23 -44.18 10.80
C PHE A 12 50.71 -43.75 9.42
N ALA A 13 51.47 -44.57 8.70
CA ALA A 13 51.92 -44.31 7.35
C ALA A 13 50.78 -44.40 6.31
N LEU A 14 49.71 -45.18 6.58
CA LEU A 14 48.51 -45.28 5.72
C LEU A 14 47.48 -44.14 5.96
N ILE A 15 47.48 -43.53 7.17
CA ILE A 15 46.55 -42.45 7.51
C ILE A 15 47.16 -41.05 7.20
N ALA A 16 48.49 -40.92 7.20
CA ALA A 16 49.17 -39.65 6.92
C ALA A 16 48.79 -39.00 5.56
N PRO A 17 48.64 -39.71 4.42
CA PRO A 17 48.23 -39.11 3.17
C PRO A 17 46.78 -38.61 3.17
N PHE A 18 45.89 -39.22 3.94
CA PHE A 18 44.49 -38.78 4.05
C PHE A 18 44.34 -37.46 4.87
N PHE A 19 45.16 -37.27 5.88
CA PHE A 19 45.17 -36.01 6.66
C PHE A 19 45.76 -34.86 5.85
N SER A 20 46.81 -35.08 5.07
CA SER A 20 47.41 -34.09 4.17
C SER A 20 46.43 -33.64 3.08
N PHE A 21 45.59 -34.56 2.57
CA PHE A 21 44.66 -34.29 1.47
C PHE A 21 43.52 -33.36 1.88
N GLY A 22 42.88 -33.58 3.04
CA GLY A 22 41.84 -32.71 3.55
C GLY A 22 42.33 -31.31 3.96
N GLN A 23 43.60 -31.20 4.32
CA GLN A 23 44.24 -29.95 4.68
C GLN A 23 44.58 -29.13 3.43
N ASP A 24 45.13 -29.77 2.38
CA ASP A 24 45.39 -29.10 1.10
C ASP A 24 44.13 -28.57 0.43
N GLN A 25 43.00 -29.29 0.52
CA GLN A 25 41.73 -28.84 -0.03
C GLN A 25 41.21 -27.61 0.71
N LYS A 26 41.20 -27.62 2.05
CA LYS A 26 40.76 -26.46 2.84
C LYS A 26 41.60 -25.23 2.59
N LEU A 27 42.93 -25.43 2.50
CA LEU A 27 43.87 -24.34 2.26
C LEU A 27 43.72 -23.79 0.84
N ALA A 28 43.50 -24.63 -0.18
CA ALA A 28 43.24 -24.20 -1.54
C ALA A 28 41.95 -23.36 -1.63
N GLN A 29 40.85 -23.78 -0.95
CA GLN A 29 39.61 -23.04 -0.89
C GLN A 29 39.77 -21.71 -0.16
N GLN A 30 40.56 -21.68 0.92
CA GLN A 30 40.84 -20.45 1.66
C GLN A 30 41.59 -19.45 0.78
N TYR A 31 42.72 -19.84 0.14
CA TYR A 31 43.46 -18.96 -0.77
C TYR A 31 42.59 -18.46 -1.93
N PHE A 32 41.75 -19.31 -2.47
CA PHE A 32 40.81 -18.91 -3.51
C PHE A 32 39.80 -17.84 -3.02
N ALA A 33 39.27 -18.02 -1.82
CA ALA A 33 38.33 -17.05 -1.21
C ALA A 33 39.02 -15.72 -0.85
N GLU A 34 40.30 -15.76 -0.47
CA GLU A 34 41.11 -14.57 -0.15
C GLU A 34 41.63 -13.87 -1.44
N GLY A 35 41.40 -14.44 -2.63
CA GLY A 35 41.86 -13.89 -3.91
C GLY A 35 43.31 -14.17 -4.22
N ASP A 36 44.02 -15.01 -3.43
CA ASP A 36 45.39 -15.46 -3.69
C ASP A 36 45.36 -16.62 -4.68
N TYR A 37 45.05 -16.27 -5.92
CA TYR A 37 44.89 -17.27 -7.00
C TYR A 37 46.19 -17.98 -7.37
N GLU A 38 47.36 -17.39 -7.12
CA GLU A 38 48.64 -18.02 -7.39
C GLU A 38 48.90 -19.22 -6.47
N ARG A 39 48.68 -19.05 -5.15
CA ARG A 39 48.81 -20.17 -4.20
C ARG A 39 47.68 -21.19 -4.37
N ALA A 40 46.42 -20.71 -4.57
CA ALA A 40 45.29 -21.59 -4.87
C ALA A 40 45.54 -22.47 -6.09
N LEU A 41 46.12 -21.91 -7.17
CA LEU A 41 46.45 -22.59 -8.42
C LEU A 41 47.36 -23.81 -8.19
N VAL A 42 48.43 -23.65 -7.41
CA VAL A 42 49.39 -24.73 -7.12
C VAL A 42 48.70 -25.88 -6.39
N LEU A 43 47.88 -25.56 -5.40
CA LEU A 43 47.17 -26.57 -4.63
C LEU A 43 46.07 -27.25 -5.42
N PHE A 44 45.26 -26.52 -6.17
CA PHE A 44 44.22 -27.13 -7.01
C PHE A 44 44.80 -27.96 -8.14
N LYS A 45 45.94 -27.57 -8.74
CA LYS A 45 46.67 -28.39 -9.70
C LYS A 45 47.08 -29.73 -9.09
N LYS A 46 47.73 -29.72 -7.91
CA LYS A 46 48.11 -30.92 -7.16
C LYS A 46 46.91 -31.82 -6.85
N LEU A 47 45.80 -31.21 -6.38
CA LEU A 47 44.55 -31.93 -6.05
C LEU A 47 43.95 -32.57 -7.31
N THR A 48 43.97 -31.90 -8.46
CA THR A 48 43.48 -32.45 -9.73
C THR A 48 44.31 -33.64 -10.22
N GLU A 49 45.61 -33.58 -10.02
CA GLU A 49 46.54 -34.68 -10.43
C GLU A 49 46.43 -35.89 -9.50
N THR A 50 46.17 -35.68 -8.21
CA THR A 50 46.06 -36.73 -7.20
C THR A 50 44.70 -37.41 -7.12
N THR A 51 43.63 -36.68 -7.52
CA THR A 51 42.23 -37.15 -7.42
C THR A 51 41.64 -37.31 -8.82
N GLN A 52 42.00 -38.38 -9.50
CA GLN A 52 41.44 -38.65 -10.82
C GLN A 52 39.91 -38.81 -10.75
N GLY A 53 39.19 -38.01 -11.57
CA GLY A 53 37.73 -38.06 -11.69
C GLY A 53 36.94 -37.05 -10.86
N ASN A 54 37.59 -36.25 -10.02
CA ASN A 54 36.90 -35.14 -9.32
C ASN A 54 36.92 -33.87 -10.18
N THR A 55 35.78 -33.60 -10.81
CA THR A 55 35.59 -32.41 -11.68
C THR A 55 35.71 -31.10 -10.93
N TYR A 56 35.35 -31.05 -9.64
CA TYR A 56 35.39 -29.84 -8.83
C TYR A 56 36.81 -29.23 -8.75
N PHE A 57 37.83 -30.04 -8.51
CA PHE A 57 39.20 -29.51 -8.40
C PHE A 57 39.70 -28.97 -9.73
N LEU A 58 39.35 -29.65 -10.82
CA LEU A 58 39.68 -29.16 -12.15
C LEU A 58 38.96 -27.84 -12.49
N GLU A 59 37.69 -27.73 -12.17
CA GLU A 59 36.95 -26.46 -12.32
C GLU A 59 37.64 -25.33 -11.54
N ARG A 60 37.98 -25.53 -10.25
CA ARG A 60 38.72 -24.55 -9.47
C ARG A 60 40.10 -24.22 -9.99
N TYR A 61 40.80 -25.22 -10.51
CA TYR A 61 42.10 -25.00 -11.17
C TYR A 61 41.96 -24.11 -12.41
N VAL A 62 40.96 -24.36 -13.22
CA VAL A 62 40.64 -23.55 -14.41
C VAL A 62 40.21 -22.13 -13.99
N ASP A 63 39.36 -22.00 -12.95
CA ASP A 63 38.99 -20.71 -12.42
C ASP A 63 40.20 -19.86 -11.99
N CYS A 64 41.17 -20.46 -11.29
CA CYS A 64 42.42 -19.79 -10.94
C CYS A 64 43.20 -19.32 -12.19
N LEU A 65 43.28 -20.14 -13.23
CA LEU A 65 43.91 -19.76 -14.49
C LEU A 65 43.22 -18.57 -15.16
N PHE A 66 41.89 -18.54 -15.12
CA PHE A 66 41.11 -17.40 -15.61
C PHE A 66 41.41 -16.11 -14.84
N GLN A 67 41.40 -16.17 -13.51
CA GLN A 67 41.67 -15.01 -12.67
C GLN A 67 43.08 -14.45 -12.88
N LEU A 68 44.07 -15.36 -13.14
CA LEU A 68 45.44 -15.01 -13.45
C LEU A 68 45.68 -14.68 -14.94
N LYS A 69 44.61 -14.66 -15.76
CA LYS A 69 44.68 -14.42 -17.23
C LYS A 69 45.60 -15.37 -17.98
N LYS A 70 45.84 -16.60 -17.48
CA LYS A 70 46.68 -17.64 -18.10
C LYS A 70 45.86 -18.47 -19.08
N TYR A 71 45.25 -17.83 -20.08
CA TYR A 71 44.28 -18.44 -20.99
C TYR A 71 44.88 -19.58 -21.82
N ASN A 72 46.12 -19.43 -22.32
CA ASN A 72 46.82 -20.49 -23.09
C ASN A 72 47.13 -21.75 -22.24
N GLU A 73 47.31 -21.59 -20.92
CA GLU A 73 47.48 -22.76 -20.03
C GLU A 73 46.11 -23.42 -19.77
N ALA A 74 45.07 -22.61 -19.58
CA ALA A 74 43.70 -23.10 -19.41
C ALA A 74 43.25 -23.90 -20.64
N GLU A 75 43.50 -23.41 -21.85
CA GLU A 75 43.23 -24.12 -23.10
C GLU A 75 43.85 -25.51 -23.11
N LYS A 76 45.18 -25.61 -22.87
CA LYS A 76 45.91 -26.90 -22.88
C LYS A 76 45.30 -27.88 -21.87
N VAL A 77 44.95 -27.43 -20.69
CA VAL A 77 44.36 -28.24 -19.63
C VAL A 77 42.97 -28.74 -20.04
N LEU A 78 42.13 -27.87 -20.57
CA LEU A 78 40.76 -28.18 -20.97
C LEU A 78 40.72 -29.09 -22.20
N VAL A 79 41.55 -28.82 -23.22
CA VAL A 79 41.67 -29.69 -24.40
C VAL A 79 42.13 -31.09 -24.03
N LYS A 80 43.08 -31.21 -23.09
CA LYS A 80 43.50 -32.51 -22.55
C LYS A 80 42.39 -33.25 -21.86
N GLU A 81 41.61 -32.56 -21.04
CA GLU A 81 40.48 -33.14 -20.31
C GLU A 81 39.37 -33.60 -21.25
N LEU A 82 39.00 -32.77 -22.24
CA LEU A 82 37.96 -33.05 -23.22
C LEU A 82 38.24 -34.23 -24.16
N LYS A 83 39.51 -34.70 -24.24
CA LYS A 83 39.88 -35.93 -24.95
C LYS A 83 39.47 -37.19 -24.20
N LYS A 84 39.13 -37.12 -22.93
CA LYS A 84 38.65 -38.28 -22.18
C LYS A 84 37.23 -38.66 -22.64
N LYS A 85 36.96 -39.98 -22.71
CA LYS A 85 35.68 -40.52 -23.22
C LYS A 85 34.44 -40.00 -22.51
N ASN A 86 34.56 -39.72 -21.20
CA ASN A 86 33.47 -39.27 -20.33
C ASN A 86 33.73 -37.86 -19.77
N ALA A 87 34.38 -36.99 -20.56
CA ALA A 87 34.61 -35.61 -20.11
C ALA A 87 33.31 -34.86 -19.91
N ASP A 88 33.22 -34.13 -18.80
CA ASP A 88 32.06 -33.33 -18.46
C ASP A 88 31.84 -32.20 -19.49
N PRO A 89 30.64 -32.03 -20.05
CA PRO A 89 30.35 -30.96 -21.02
C PRO A 89 30.55 -29.54 -20.49
N ILE A 90 30.62 -29.33 -19.18
CA ILE A 90 30.95 -28.04 -18.59
C ILE A 90 32.31 -27.54 -19.06
N PHE A 91 33.26 -28.43 -19.26
CA PHE A 91 34.59 -28.07 -19.75
C PHE A 91 34.58 -27.55 -21.20
N ASN A 92 33.59 -27.92 -22.01
CA ASN A 92 33.37 -27.25 -23.29
C ASN A 92 32.96 -25.78 -23.07
N ILE A 93 32.12 -25.47 -22.05
CA ILE A 93 31.76 -24.10 -21.74
C ILE A 93 33.00 -23.31 -21.28
N SER A 94 33.79 -23.88 -20.38
CA SER A 94 35.05 -23.26 -19.93
C SER A 94 36.01 -23.03 -21.07
N LEU A 95 36.13 -23.98 -22.01
CA LEU A 95 37.01 -23.84 -23.20
C LEU A 95 36.47 -22.76 -24.16
N GLY A 96 35.14 -22.69 -24.37
CA GLY A 96 34.52 -21.62 -25.14
C GLY A 96 34.82 -20.26 -24.53
N GLN A 97 34.73 -20.13 -23.20
CA GLN A 97 35.10 -18.91 -22.50
C GLN A 97 36.59 -18.54 -22.67
N VAL A 98 37.49 -19.54 -22.73
CA VAL A 98 38.90 -19.29 -23.04
C VAL A 98 39.05 -18.71 -24.45
N TYR A 99 38.35 -19.26 -25.44
CA TYR A 99 38.40 -18.76 -26.81
C TYR A 99 37.83 -17.34 -26.94
N GLU A 100 36.76 -17.01 -26.23
CA GLU A 100 36.29 -15.62 -26.14
C GLU A 100 37.36 -14.65 -25.60
N LYS A 101 38.15 -15.09 -24.59
CA LYS A 101 39.25 -14.28 -24.03
C LYS A 101 40.45 -14.18 -24.93
N LEU A 102 40.57 -15.08 -25.93
CA LEU A 102 41.57 -15.10 -26.99
C LEU A 102 41.05 -14.46 -28.29
N ASP A 103 39.85 -13.81 -28.25
CA ASP A 103 39.20 -13.16 -29.39
C ASP A 103 38.86 -14.12 -30.57
N ASP A 104 38.65 -15.41 -30.28
CA ASP A 104 38.21 -16.42 -31.27
C ASP A 104 36.73 -16.81 -30.99
N GLU A 105 35.82 -15.96 -31.41
CA GLU A 105 34.37 -16.15 -31.23
C GLU A 105 33.86 -17.42 -31.94
N ALA A 106 34.40 -17.75 -33.10
CA ALA A 106 33.96 -18.92 -33.86
C ALA A 106 34.30 -20.24 -33.14
N ALA A 107 35.52 -20.35 -32.58
CA ALA A 107 35.89 -21.47 -31.74
C ALA A 107 35.11 -21.53 -30.44
N ALA A 108 34.80 -20.37 -29.82
CA ALA A 108 33.99 -20.29 -28.63
C ALA A 108 32.57 -20.84 -28.89
N ASP A 109 31.90 -20.37 -29.94
CA ASP A 109 30.55 -20.81 -30.33
C ASP A 109 30.52 -22.32 -30.62
N GLN A 110 31.54 -22.83 -31.27
CA GLN A 110 31.67 -24.29 -31.53
C GLN A 110 31.71 -25.08 -30.21
N GLN A 111 32.47 -24.61 -29.23
CA GLN A 111 32.57 -25.28 -27.93
C GLN A 111 31.26 -25.18 -27.15
N PHE A 112 30.60 -24.04 -27.14
CA PHE A 112 29.30 -23.87 -26.51
C PHE A 112 28.24 -24.78 -27.14
N GLN A 113 28.23 -24.89 -28.46
CA GLN A 113 27.33 -25.83 -29.17
C GLN A 113 27.64 -27.29 -28.83
N LEU A 114 28.89 -27.65 -28.66
CA LEU A 114 29.30 -28.99 -28.24
C LEU A 114 28.82 -29.31 -26.84
N ALA A 115 28.90 -28.36 -25.89
CA ALA A 115 28.38 -28.53 -24.56
C ALA A 115 26.88 -28.88 -24.57
N ILE A 116 26.08 -28.11 -25.35
CA ILE A 116 24.64 -28.33 -25.48
C ILE A 116 24.35 -29.67 -26.20
N ASN A 117 25.14 -30.06 -27.21
CA ASN A 117 24.92 -31.30 -27.95
C ASN A 117 25.17 -32.55 -27.10
N ARG A 118 26.01 -32.45 -26.09
CA ARG A 118 26.38 -33.56 -25.16
C ARG A 118 25.46 -33.65 -23.96
N MET A 119 24.39 -32.81 -23.87
CA MET A 119 23.41 -32.87 -22.76
C MET A 119 22.69 -34.23 -22.76
N VAL A 120 22.48 -34.72 -21.54
CA VAL A 120 21.65 -35.90 -21.26
C VAL A 120 20.25 -35.47 -20.78
N PRO A 121 19.20 -36.28 -20.98
CA PRO A 121 17.82 -35.94 -20.57
C PRO A 121 17.61 -36.06 -19.06
N GLU A 122 18.41 -35.33 -18.29
CA GLU A 122 18.33 -35.26 -16.84
C GLU A 122 18.20 -33.81 -16.41
N ARG A 123 17.12 -33.49 -15.64
CA ARG A 123 16.80 -32.12 -15.23
C ARG A 123 17.97 -31.46 -14.52
N PHE A 124 18.59 -32.15 -13.56
CA PHE A 124 19.70 -31.59 -12.78
C PHE A 124 20.91 -31.24 -13.67
N PHE A 125 21.21 -32.10 -14.61
CA PHE A 125 22.32 -31.89 -15.56
C PHE A 125 22.07 -30.68 -16.48
N ILE A 126 20.84 -30.56 -17.02
CA ILE A 126 20.45 -29.44 -17.88
C ILE A 126 20.51 -28.11 -17.10
N VAL A 127 20.01 -28.10 -15.85
CA VAL A 127 20.08 -26.91 -14.98
C VAL A 127 21.51 -26.50 -14.68
N ARG A 128 22.41 -27.47 -14.47
CA ARG A 128 23.83 -27.22 -14.23
C ARG A 128 24.47 -26.53 -15.45
N ILE A 129 24.24 -27.04 -16.64
CA ILE A 129 24.75 -26.47 -17.92
C ILE A 129 24.18 -25.05 -18.13
N GLY A 130 22.84 -24.87 -17.99
CA GLY A 130 22.19 -23.57 -18.17
C GLY A 130 22.67 -22.53 -17.17
N ASN A 131 22.84 -22.91 -15.91
CA ASN A 131 23.38 -22.03 -14.88
C ASN A 131 24.85 -21.66 -15.15
N THR A 132 25.66 -22.58 -15.67
CA THR A 132 27.05 -22.27 -16.04
C THR A 132 27.08 -21.19 -17.11
N PHE A 133 26.27 -21.28 -18.17
CA PHE A 133 26.13 -20.22 -19.15
C PHE A 133 25.63 -18.90 -18.57
N THR A 134 24.65 -18.98 -17.65
CA THR A 134 24.11 -17.79 -16.98
C THR A 134 25.18 -17.07 -16.15
N ASN A 135 26.02 -17.82 -15.44
CA ASN A 135 27.09 -17.29 -14.59
C ASN A 135 28.18 -16.56 -15.37
N ILE A 136 28.46 -17.01 -16.59
CA ILE A 136 29.42 -16.34 -17.50
C ILE A 136 28.74 -15.27 -18.38
N ASN A 137 27.46 -14.92 -18.09
CA ASN A 137 26.65 -13.95 -18.83
C ASN A 137 26.37 -14.30 -20.29
N GLN A 138 26.47 -15.59 -20.66
CA GLN A 138 26.11 -16.11 -21.97
C GLN A 138 24.61 -16.46 -22.03
N LEU A 139 23.77 -15.42 -21.96
CA LEU A 139 22.32 -15.59 -21.78
C LEU A 139 21.65 -16.33 -22.95
N ASP A 140 22.10 -16.09 -24.19
CA ASP A 140 21.54 -16.77 -25.37
C ASP A 140 21.83 -18.28 -25.36
N TRP A 141 23.01 -18.64 -24.95
CA TRP A 141 23.39 -20.04 -24.80
C TRP A 141 22.67 -20.71 -23.64
N ALA A 142 22.44 -20.00 -22.54
CA ALA A 142 21.59 -20.46 -21.44
C ALA A 142 20.16 -20.73 -21.90
N ILE A 143 19.56 -19.81 -22.68
CA ILE A 143 18.20 -19.97 -23.26
C ILE A 143 18.19 -21.22 -24.18
N LYS A 144 19.09 -21.33 -25.15
CA LYS A 144 19.20 -22.52 -26.02
C LYS A 144 19.34 -23.82 -25.23
N THR A 145 20.05 -23.78 -24.11
CA THR A 145 20.22 -24.94 -23.20
C THR A 145 18.91 -25.38 -22.62
N TYR A 146 18.15 -24.45 -22.05
CA TYR A 146 16.85 -24.77 -21.43
C TYR A 146 15.79 -25.16 -22.46
N GLU A 147 15.76 -24.52 -23.65
CA GLU A 147 14.85 -24.88 -24.74
C GLU A 147 15.12 -26.30 -25.25
N LYS A 148 16.39 -26.63 -25.52
CA LYS A 148 16.77 -28.00 -25.91
C LYS A 148 16.53 -28.99 -24.78
N GLY A 149 16.78 -28.59 -23.53
CA GLY A 149 16.51 -29.40 -22.35
C GLY A 149 15.02 -29.73 -22.19
N ALA A 150 14.14 -28.79 -22.44
CA ALA A 150 12.71 -28.99 -22.44
C ALA A 150 12.27 -30.02 -23.50
N THR A 151 12.85 -29.92 -24.69
CA THR A 151 12.63 -30.88 -25.79
C THR A 151 13.13 -32.28 -25.41
N LEU A 152 14.32 -32.39 -24.81
CA LEU A 152 14.90 -33.67 -24.38
C LEU A 152 14.07 -34.37 -23.29
N LEU A 153 13.45 -33.59 -22.40
CA LEU A 153 12.59 -34.10 -21.33
C LEU A 153 11.12 -34.27 -21.76
N ASN A 154 10.80 -33.87 -22.99
CA ASN A 154 9.42 -33.85 -23.52
C ASN A 154 8.44 -33.07 -22.58
N ASP A 155 8.94 -32.00 -21.98
CA ASP A 155 8.18 -31.11 -21.09
C ASP A 155 8.54 -29.65 -21.37
N ASN A 156 7.68 -28.95 -22.08
CA ASN A 156 7.89 -27.58 -22.51
C ASN A 156 7.80 -26.55 -21.35
N LEU A 157 7.31 -26.96 -20.18
CA LEU A 157 7.08 -26.06 -19.04
C LEU A 157 8.17 -26.20 -17.95
N VAL A 158 8.93 -27.28 -17.99
CA VAL A 158 9.86 -27.66 -16.90
C VAL A 158 10.91 -26.58 -16.56
N PHE A 159 11.30 -25.77 -17.55
CA PHE A 159 12.31 -24.71 -17.38
C PHE A 159 11.74 -23.29 -17.51
N SER A 160 10.42 -23.12 -17.55
CA SER A 160 9.77 -21.82 -17.75
C SER A 160 10.23 -20.75 -16.74
N TYR A 161 10.48 -21.13 -15.49
CA TYR A 161 10.98 -20.20 -14.47
C TYR A 161 12.40 -19.69 -14.79
N TYR A 162 13.29 -20.57 -15.25
CA TYR A 162 14.66 -20.21 -15.64
C TYR A 162 14.65 -19.33 -16.91
N LEU A 163 13.84 -19.72 -17.89
CA LEU A 163 13.68 -18.94 -19.13
C LEU A 163 13.10 -17.56 -18.86
N ALA A 164 12.11 -17.45 -17.97
CA ALA A 164 11.52 -16.18 -17.58
C ALA A 164 12.58 -15.22 -16.98
N ASP A 165 13.45 -15.72 -16.08
CA ASP A 165 14.52 -14.91 -15.50
C ASP A 165 15.56 -14.49 -16.55
N LEU A 166 15.90 -15.37 -17.48
CA LEU A 166 16.82 -15.05 -18.57
C LEU A 166 16.26 -13.99 -19.52
N PHE A 167 14.98 -14.09 -19.90
CA PHE A 167 14.33 -13.07 -20.72
C PHE A 167 14.20 -11.75 -19.97
N ARG A 168 13.94 -11.78 -18.65
CA ARG A 168 13.99 -10.58 -17.80
C ARG A 168 15.34 -9.89 -17.85
N ARG A 169 16.44 -10.65 -17.71
CA ARG A 169 17.82 -10.12 -17.80
C ARG A 169 18.14 -9.54 -19.16
N LYS A 170 17.55 -10.09 -20.23
CA LYS A 170 17.69 -9.59 -21.60
C LYS A 170 16.81 -8.38 -21.91
N GLY A 171 15.87 -8.03 -21.04
CA GLY A 171 14.90 -6.95 -21.29
C GLY A 171 13.79 -7.35 -22.29
N ASP A 172 13.59 -8.64 -22.57
CA ASP A 172 12.52 -9.14 -23.43
C ASP A 172 11.24 -9.37 -22.58
N GLY A 173 10.49 -8.29 -22.33
CA GLY A 173 9.29 -8.30 -21.49
C GLY A 173 8.22 -9.27 -21.99
N ALA A 174 8.00 -9.34 -23.30
CA ALA A 174 6.96 -10.20 -23.87
C ALA A 174 7.24 -11.70 -23.64
N LYS A 175 8.48 -12.13 -23.86
CA LYS A 175 8.88 -13.52 -23.61
C LYS A 175 8.98 -13.83 -22.13
N MET A 176 9.43 -12.87 -21.30
CA MET A 176 9.41 -13.00 -19.86
C MET A 176 7.99 -13.27 -19.36
N ILE A 177 7.01 -12.45 -19.76
CA ILE A 177 5.58 -12.61 -19.43
C ILE A 177 5.11 -14.00 -19.84
N ASN A 178 5.33 -14.39 -21.08
CA ASN A 178 4.89 -15.69 -21.60
C ASN A 178 5.41 -16.85 -20.74
N GLN A 179 6.67 -16.82 -20.35
CA GLN A 179 7.27 -17.88 -19.53
C GLN A 179 6.73 -17.86 -18.08
N TYR A 180 6.54 -16.70 -17.47
CA TYR A 180 5.90 -16.63 -16.14
C TYR A 180 4.44 -17.09 -16.16
N LEU A 181 3.69 -16.83 -17.22
CA LEU A 181 2.34 -17.38 -17.40
C LEU A 181 2.36 -18.92 -17.51
N ASN A 182 3.39 -19.51 -18.11
CA ASN A 182 3.62 -20.95 -18.10
C ASN A 182 3.87 -21.48 -16.68
N VAL A 183 4.67 -20.74 -15.88
CA VAL A 183 4.91 -21.12 -14.47
C VAL A 183 3.61 -21.12 -13.66
N VAL A 184 2.81 -20.06 -13.78
CA VAL A 184 1.52 -19.96 -13.07
C VAL A 184 0.57 -21.11 -13.45
N SER A 185 0.57 -21.53 -14.71
CA SER A 185 -0.22 -22.66 -15.16
C SER A 185 0.15 -23.99 -14.53
N SER A 186 1.45 -24.21 -14.31
CA SER A 186 1.98 -25.48 -13.79
C SER A 186 2.17 -25.46 -12.27
N GLN A 187 2.33 -24.29 -11.67
CA GLN A 187 2.66 -24.07 -10.26
C GLN A 187 1.86 -22.86 -9.74
N ALA A 188 0.56 -23.06 -9.49
CA ALA A 188 -0.35 -21.99 -9.06
C ALA A 188 0.03 -21.36 -7.71
N ASP A 189 0.74 -22.09 -6.86
CA ASP A 189 1.29 -21.64 -5.58
C ASP A 189 2.35 -20.51 -5.74
N ARG A 190 2.89 -20.32 -6.93
CA ARG A 190 3.82 -19.23 -7.24
C ARG A 190 3.17 -17.92 -7.70
N MET A 191 1.84 -17.86 -7.72
CA MET A 191 1.09 -16.68 -8.20
C MET A 191 1.57 -15.39 -7.54
N ASP A 192 1.60 -15.35 -6.22
CA ASP A 192 1.99 -14.14 -5.48
C ASP A 192 3.42 -13.69 -5.79
N ASN A 193 4.34 -14.65 -5.91
CA ASN A 193 5.73 -14.35 -6.27
C ASN A 193 5.82 -13.75 -7.69
N ILE A 194 5.04 -14.27 -8.64
CA ILE A 194 5.04 -13.77 -10.01
C ILE A 194 4.38 -12.39 -10.10
N GLN A 195 3.32 -12.15 -9.35
CA GLN A 195 2.73 -10.82 -9.22
C GLN A 195 3.73 -9.78 -8.71
N MET A 196 4.50 -10.11 -7.67
CA MET A 196 5.59 -9.25 -7.17
C MET A 196 6.67 -9.00 -8.24
N ILE A 197 7.03 -10.01 -9.03
CA ILE A 197 7.98 -9.86 -10.13
C ILE A 197 7.42 -8.91 -11.19
N PHE A 198 6.16 -9.07 -11.58
CA PHE A 198 5.50 -8.19 -12.54
C PHE A 198 5.44 -6.75 -12.03
N GLN A 199 5.05 -6.52 -10.77
CA GLN A 199 5.05 -5.17 -10.18
C GLN A 199 6.44 -4.52 -10.20
N ARG A 200 7.48 -5.31 -9.97
CA ARG A 200 8.86 -4.81 -9.86
C ARG A 200 9.51 -4.50 -11.21
N TYR A 201 9.21 -5.29 -12.24
CA TYR A 201 10.00 -5.27 -13.48
C TYR A 201 9.21 -4.86 -14.72
N LEU A 202 7.87 -4.92 -14.72
CA LEU A 202 7.07 -4.48 -15.85
C LEU A 202 6.87 -2.96 -15.82
N LEU A 203 7.00 -2.34 -16.98
CA LEU A 203 6.62 -0.96 -17.21
C LEU A 203 5.11 -0.88 -17.55
N LYS A 204 4.55 0.34 -17.55
CA LYS A 204 3.12 0.53 -17.90
C LYS A 204 2.76 0.01 -19.30
N GLU A 205 3.69 0.11 -20.22
CA GLU A 205 3.54 -0.38 -21.59
C GLU A 205 3.43 -1.91 -21.66
N ASP A 206 4.17 -2.62 -20.80
CA ASP A 206 4.19 -4.08 -20.73
C ASP A 206 2.86 -4.64 -20.19
N TYR A 207 2.10 -3.86 -19.40
CA TYR A 207 0.80 -4.28 -18.89
C TYR A 207 -0.21 -4.56 -19.99
N LYS A 208 -0.11 -3.87 -21.13
CA LYS A 208 -0.95 -4.15 -22.31
C LYS A 208 -0.64 -5.54 -22.90
N GLU A 209 0.66 -5.86 -22.99
CA GLU A 209 1.08 -7.17 -23.48
C GLU A 209 0.72 -8.29 -22.50
N LEU A 210 0.91 -8.07 -21.19
CA LEU A 210 0.48 -8.99 -20.14
C LEU A 210 -1.02 -9.27 -20.24
N LYS A 211 -1.83 -8.23 -20.33
CA LYS A 211 -3.30 -8.32 -20.47
C LYS A 211 -3.71 -9.12 -21.71
N LYS A 212 -3.06 -8.86 -22.84
CA LYS A 212 -3.30 -9.58 -24.10
C LYS A 212 -3.00 -11.06 -23.94
N GLN A 213 -1.80 -11.42 -23.43
CA GLN A 213 -1.42 -12.82 -23.26
C GLN A 213 -2.30 -13.56 -22.24
N ILE A 214 -2.76 -12.89 -21.18
CA ILE A 214 -3.72 -13.48 -20.23
C ILE A 214 -5.04 -13.79 -20.94
N TYR A 215 -5.57 -12.86 -21.75
CA TYR A 215 -6.81 -13.12 -22.51
C TYR A 215 -6.68 -14.28 -23.49
N GLU A 216 -5.57 -14.37 -24.22
CA GLU A 216 -5.28 -15.49 -25.13
C GLU A 216 -5.29 -16.83 -24.39
N ARG A 217 -4.73 -16.86 -23.16
CA ARG A 217 -4.71 -18.06 -22.33
C ARG A 217 -6.08 -18.41 -21.73
N ILE A 218 -6.88 -17.42 -21.36
CA ILE A 218 -8.27 -17.65 -20.92
C ILE A 218 -9.09 -18.25 -22.06
N GLN A 219 -8.89 -17.78 -23.29
CA GLN A 219 -9.59 -18.31 -24.46
C GLN A 219 -9.14 -19.73 -24.81
N SER A 220 -7.84 -20.01 -24.74
CA SER A 220 -7.31 -21.33 -25.06
C SER A 220 -7.54 -22.37 -23.97
N ASN A 221 -7.68 -21.96 -22.72
CA ASN A 221 -7.98 -22.84 -21.60
C ASN A 221 -9.04 -22.21 -20.68
N PRO A 222 -10.33 -22.28 -21.08
CA PRO A 222 -11.42 -21.67 -20.33
C PRO A 222 -11.62 -22.25 -18.92
N ASP A 223 -11.11 -23.45 -18.65
CA ASP A 223 -11.24 -24.10 -17.35
C ASP A 223 -10.19 -23.68 -16.34
N ALA A 224 -9.07 -23.11 -16.76
CA ALA A 224 -8.05 -22.61 -15.89
C ALA A 224 -8.55 -21.42 -15.05
N ILE A 225 -8.39 -21.50 -13.73
CA ILE A 225 -8.79 -20.45 -12.78
C ILE A 225 -7.68 -19.41 -12.62
N VAL A 226 -6.44 -19.83 -12.74
CA VAL A 226 -5.26 -19.00 -12.46
C VAL A 226 -5.15 -17.75 -13.35
N TYR A 227 -5.58 -17.84 -14.62
CA TYR A 227 -5.51 -16.70 -15.52
C TYR A 227 -6.56 -15.62 -15.24
N PRO A 228 -7.85 -15.95 -15.00
CA PRO A 228 -8.82 -14.96 -14.51
C PRO A 228 -8.41 -14.32 -13.18
N GLU A 229 -7.80 -15.06 -12.24
CA GLU A 229 -7.29 -14.51 -10.97
C GLU A 229 -6.15 -13.50 -11.23
N LEU A 230 -5.21 -13.85 -12.10
CA LEU A 230 -4.14 -12.93 -12.49
C LEU A 230 -4.70 -11.71 -13.24
N LEU A 231 -5.76 -11.87 -14.05
CA LEU A 231 -6.43 -10.75 -14.72
C LEU A 231 -7.08 -9.80 -13.71
N ILE A 232 -7.74 -10.33 -12.68
CA ILE A 232 -8.32 -9.51 -11.61
C ILE A 232 -7.22 -8.69 -10.95
N TRP A 233 -6.11 -9.33 -10.56
CA TRP A 233 -4.97 -8.64 -9.98
C TRP A 233 -4.45 -7.52 -10.90
N LEU A 234 -4.27 -7.79 -12.19
CA LEU A 234 -3.78 -6.82 -13.16
C LEU A 234 -4.73 -5.61 -13.29
N LEU A 235 -6.05 -5.86 -13.38
CA LEU A 235 -7.06 -4.81 -13.47
C LEU A 235 -7.08 -3.93 -12.21
N LEU A 236 -6.84 -4.53 -11.03
CA LEU A 236 -6.69 -3.77 -9.78
C LEU A 236 -5.43 -2.90 -9.77
N GLN A 237 -4.31 -3.38 -10.35
CA GLN A 237 -3.11 -2.52 -10.52
C GLN A 237 -3.36 -1.33 -11.46
N GLU A 238 -4.20 -1.52 -12.47
CA GLU A 238 -4.64 -0.46 -13.39
C GLU A 238 -5.75 0.44 -12.81
N LYS A 239 -6.25 0.13 -11.60
CA LYS A 239 -7.43 0.76 -10.97
C LYS A 239 -8.72 0.63 -11.80
N ASP A 240 -8.81 -0.38 -12.66
CA ASP A 240 -10.03 -0.75 -13.40
C ASP A 240 -10.90 -1.67 -12.53
N PHE A 241 -11.53 -1.10 -11.50
CA PHE A 241 -12.40 -1.86 -10.58
C PHE A 241 -13.61 -2.45 -11.29
N ALA A 242 -14.21 -1.73 -12.23
CA ALA A 242 -15.35 -2.22 -13.00
C ALA A 242 -14.96 -3.43 -13.87
N GLY A 243 -13.77 -3.41 -14.49
CA GLY A 243 -13.21 -4.54 -15.22
C GLY A 243 -12.95 -5.74 -14.31
N ALA A 244 -12.33 -5.50 -13.15
CA ALA A 244 -12.05 -6.51 -12.14
C ALA A 244 -13.37 -7.15 -11.62
N PHE A 245 -14.39 -6.35 -11.34
CA PHE A 245 -15.70 -6.84 -10.89
C PHE A 245 -16.33 -7.83 -11.88
N ARG A 246 -16.25 -7.54 -13.20
CA ARG A 246 -16.76 -8.48 -14.22
C ARG A 246 -16.08 -9.84 -14.13
N GLN A 247 -14.77 -9.88 -13.90
CA GLN A 247 -14.01 -11.14 -13.77
C GLN A 247 -14.34 -11.86 -12.44
N VAL A 248 -14.38 -11.10 -11.33
CA VAL A 248 -14.76 -11.63 -10.01
C VAL A 248 -16.15 -12.29 -10.07
N LYS A 249 -17.12 -11.61 -10.70
CA LYS A 249 -18.47 -12.13 -10.89
C LYS A 249 -18.50 -13.39 -11.77
N ALA A 250 -17.68 -13.45 -12.81
CA ALA A 250 -17.57 -14.62 -13.67
C ALA A 250 -16.97 -15.82 -12.91
N LEU A 251 -15.90 -15.59 -12.12
CA LEU A 251 -15.30 -16.63 -11.29
C LEU A 251 -16.24 -17.14 -10.19
N ASP A 252 -16.91 -16.25 -9.47
CA ASP A 252 -17.89 -16.61 -8.44
C ASP A 252 -19.00 -17.53 -9.00
N ARG A 253 -19.48 -17.24 -10.23
CA ARG A 253 -20.46 -18.10 -10.92
C ARG A 253 -19.86 -19.44 -11.31
N LYS A 254 -18.66 -19.44 -11.88
CA LYS A 254 -17.98 -20.65 -12.35
C LYS A 254 -17.66 -21.61 -11.18
N LEU A 255 -17.17 -21.07 -10.08
CA LEU A 255 -16.78 -21.83 -8.89
C LEU A 255 -17.99 -22.12 -7.97
N LYS A 256 -19.16 -21.55 -8.29
CA LYS A 256 -20.37 -21.64 -7.45
C LYS A 256 -20.11 -21.18 -6.02
N GLU A 257 -19.29 -20.13 -5.86
CA GLU A 257 -19.02 -19.53 -4.56
C GLU A 257 -20.29 -18.82 -4.05
N ASN A 258 -20.42 -18.75 -2.73
CA ASN A 258 -21.59 -18.13 -2.10
C ASN A 258 -21.40 -16.65 -1.77
N GLY A 259 -20.62 -15.93 -2.61
CA GLY A 259 -20.42 -14.49 -2.49
C GLY A 259 -19.16 -14.08 -1.72
N THR A 260 -18.33 -15.02 -1.22
CA THR A 260 -17.11 -14.70 -0.44
C THR A 260 -16.15 -13.79 -1.21
N ARG A 261 -15.81 -14.18 -2.44
CA ARG A 261 -14.92 -13.41 -3.32
C ARG A 261 -15.49 -12.04 -3.67
N LEU A 262 -16.79 -11.99 -3.94
CA LEU A 262 -17.51 -10.76 -4.24
C LEU A 262 -17.50 -9.80 -3.06
N PHE A 263 -17.72 -10.30 -1.84
CA PHE A 263 -17.71 -9.48 -0.63
C PHE A 263 -16.30 -8.92 -0.32
N GLN A 264 -15.27 -9.76 -0.46
CA GLN A 264 -13.87 -9.31 -0.30
C GLN A 264 -13.51 -8.24 -1.33
N PHE A 265 -13.91 -8.45 -2.59
CA PHE A 265 -13.71 -7.47 -3.66
C PHE A 265 -14.45 -6.15 -3.39
N ALA A 266 -15.72 -6.22 -2.97
CA ALA A 266 -16.50 -5.04 -2.65
C ALA A 266 -15.86 -4.21 -1.52
N ASN A 267 -15.37 -4.87 -0.47
CA ASN A 267 -14.62 -4.21 0.61
C ASN A 267 -13.34 -3.54 0.10
N MET A 268 -12.61 -4.20 -0.82
CA MET A 268 -11.40 -3.64 -1.43
C MET A 268 -11.74 -2.38 -2.25
N ALA A 269 -12.75 -2.45 -3.12
CA ALA A 269 -13.20 -1.30 -3.91
C ALA A 269 -13.64 -0.13 -3.03
N ALA A 270 -14.37 -0.42 -1.94
CA ALA A 270 -14.79 0.59 -0.96
C ALA A 270 -13.60 1.28 -0.27
N ASN A 271 -12.58 0.51 0.13
CA ASN A 271 -11.36 1.02 0.76
C ASN A 271 -10.52 1.91 -0.19
N GLU A 272 -10.59 1.64 -1.49
CA GLU A 272 -9.97 2.46 -2.54
C GLU A 272 -10.86 3.63 -3.00
N ASN A 273 -11.98 3.85 -2.31
CA ASN A 273 -12.99 4.88 -2.59
C ASN A 273 -13.71 4.72 -3.96
N ASP A 274 -13.63 3.55 -4.60
CA ASP A 274 -14.48 3.24 -5.75
C ASP A 274 -15.86 2.76 -5.26
N TYR A 275 -16.62 3.70 -4.74
CA TYR A 275 -17.95 3.41 -4.16
C TYR A 275 -18.94 2.88 -5.20
N ASN A 276 -18.81 3.27 -6.47
CA ASN A 276 -19.70 2.81 -7.53
C ASN A 276 -19.61 1.29 -7.71
N THR A 277 -18.40 0.79 -7.93
CA THR A 277 -18.17 -0.65 -8.11
C THR A 277 -18.40 -1.44 -6.83
N ALA A 278 -18.07 -0.87 -5.66
CA ALA A 278 -18.37 -1.48 -4.36
C ALA A 278 -19.89 -1.69 -4.19
N ILE A 279 -20.70 -0.67 -4.46
CA ILE A 279 -22.15 -0.74 -4.40
C ILE A 279 -22.68 -1.82 -5.35
N GLU A 280 -22.23 -1.84 -6.62
CA GLU A 280 -22.65 -2.85 -7.58
C GLU A 280 -22.31 -4.28 -7.12
N ALA A 281 -21.16 -4.47 -6.48
CA ALA A 281 -20.75 -5.77 -5.98
C ALA A 281 -21.57 -6.22 -4.76
N TYR A 282 -21.86 -5.31 -3.83
CA TYR A 282 -22.75 -5.61 -2.70
C TYR A 282 -24.19 -5.89 -3.17
N ASP A 283 -24.72 -5.06 -4.08
CA ASP A 283 -26.04 -5.28 -4.66
C ASP A 283 -26.13 -6.65 -5.37
N TYR A 284 -25.10 -7.03 -6.10
CA TYR A 284 -25.06 -8.34 -6.75
C TYR A 284 -25.11 -9.51 -5.73
N ILE A 285 -24.47 -9.38 -4.56
CA ILE A 285 -24.60 -10.38 -3.50
C ILE A 285 -26.05 -10.42 -3.00
N VAL A 286 -26.65 -9.27 -2.76
CA VAL A 286 -28.03 -9.18 -2.26
C VAL A 286 -29.02 -9.75 -3.26
N ASP A 287 -28.93 -9.35 -4.54
CA ASP A 287 -29.94 -9.68 -5.56
C ASP A 287 -29.75 -11.08 -6.14
N ALA A 288 -28.51 -11.48 -6.44
CA ALA A 288 -28.24 -12.73 -7.14
C ALA A 288 -28.00 -13.92 -6.21
N LYS A 289 -27.48 -13.69 -4.98
CA LYS A 289 -27.26 -14.76 -4.00
C LYS A 289 -28.37 -14.80 -2.95
N GLY A 290 -28.93 -13.63 -2.61
CA GLY A 290 -30.01 -13.51 -1.65
C GLY A 290 -29.65 -13.99 -0.24
N ILE A 291 -30.65 -14.35 0.52
CA ILE A 291 -30.54 -14.79 1.92
C ILE A 291 -29.71 -16.07 2.10
N GLN A 292 -29.45 -16.81 1.01
CA GLN A 292 -28.60 -17.99 1.03
C GLN A 292 -27.11 -17.65 1.17
N SER A 293 -26.72 -16.43 0.87
CA SER A 293 -25.36 -15.95 1.11
C SER A 293 -25.16 -15.68 2.59
N GLY A 294 -24.06 -16.18 3.16
CA GLY A 294 -23.62 -15.80 4.51
C GLY A 294 -23.28 -14.32 4.66
N PHE A 295 -23.16 -13.59 3.55
CA PHE A 295 -22.83 -12.16 3.49
C PHE A 295 -24.02 -11.26 3.17
N TYR A 296 -25.25 -11.82 3.14
CA TYR A 296 -26.44 -11.06 2.72
C TYR A 296 -26.68 -9.79 3.56
N LEU A 297 -26.66 -9.95 4.88
CA LEU A 297 -26.90 -8.84 5.81
C LEU A 297 -25.76 -7.80 5.75
N GLU A 298 -24.53 -8.28 5.82
CA GLU A 298 -23.35 -7.44 5.75
C GLU A 298 -23.27 -6.67 4.43
N ALA A 299 -23.57 -7.33 3.30
CA ALA A 299 -23.59 -6.67 2.00
C ALA A 299 -24.66 -5.58 1.90
N LYS A 300 -25.84 -5.77 2.50
CA LYS A 300 -26.85 -4.71 2.61
C LYS A 300 -26.36 -3.52 3.42
N ILE A 301 -25.74 -3.77 4.58
CA ILE A 301 -25.24 -2.71 5.47
C ILE A 301 -24.09 -1.94 4.78
N GLU A 302 -23.09 -2.65 4.27
CA GLU A 302 -21.94 -2.02 3.63
C GLU A 302 -22.32 -1.32 2.32
N GLY A 303 -23.27 -1.87 1.57
CA GLY A 303 -23.84 -1.22 0.38
C GLY A 303 -24.53 0.12 0.71
N LEU A 304 -25.26 0.20 1.81
CA LEU A 304 -25.85 1.46 2.31
C LEU A 304 -24.76 2.43 2.78
N ARG A 305 -23.74 1.93 3.48
CA ARG A 305 -22.59 2.74 3.94
C ARG A 305 -21.79 3.32 2.75
N CYS A 306 -21.52 2.53 1.73
CA CYS A 306 -20.86 3.01 0.50
C CYS A 306 -21.68 4.11 -0.20
N ARG A 307 -23.01 4.00 -0.24
CA ARG A 307 -23.88 5.04 -0.79
C ARG A 307 -23.79 6.34 0.01
N ARG A 308 -23.68 6.25 1.34
CA ARG A 308 -23.45 7.41 2.20
C ARG A 308 -22.08 8.05 1.94
N PHE A 309 -21.01 7.25 1.86
CA PHE A 309 -19.68 7.77 1.54
C PHE A 309 -19.62 8.41 0.15
N LYS A 310 -20.29 7.81 -0.84
CA LYS A 310 -20.46 8.41 -2.16
C LYS A 310 -21.13 9.78 -2.09
N LEU A 311 -22.21 9.90 -1.30
CA LEU A 311 -22.91 11.17 -1.06
C LEU A 311 -21.98 12.24 -0.46
N ILE A 312 -21.10 11.84 0.48
CA ILE A 312 -20.12 12.75 1.11
C ILE A 312 -19.05 13.19 0.10
N ALA A 313 -18.56 12.27 -0.73
CA ALA A 313 -17.48 12.51 -1.70
C ALA A 313 -17.94 13.37 -2.89
N GLU A 314 -19.17 13.20 -3.37
CA GLU A 314 -19.70 13.92 -4.52
C GLU A 314 -20.07 15.37 -4.16
N SER A 315 -19.51 16.32 -4.92
CA SER A 315 -19.73 17.76 -4.68
C SER A 315 -21.15 18.23 -5.02
N ASN A 316 -21.86 17.54 -5.90
CA ASN A 316 -23.23 17.85 -6.32
C ASN A 316 -24.22 16.99 -5.57
N LEU A 317 -24.64 17.46 -4.40
CA LEU A 317 -25.77 16.88 -3.67
C LEU A 317 -27.05 17.08 -4.47
N ASN A 318 -27.52 16.04 -5.11
CA ASN A 318 -28.85 16.00 -5.66
C ASN A 318 -29.83 15.55 -4.54
N ASN A 319 -30.79 16.41 -4.17
CA ASN A 319 -31.81 16.07 -3.18
C ASN A 319 -32.51 14.74 -3.51
N SER A 320 -32.64 14.41 -4.78
CA SER A 320 -33.19 13.12 -5.21
C SER A 320 -32.35 11.93 -4.72
N TYR A 321 -31.02 12.03 -4.73
CA TYR A 321 -30.15 10.97 -4.23
C TYR A 321 -30.26 10.79 -2.71
N VAL A 322 -30.33 11.91 -1.97
CA VAL A 322 -30.51 11.88 -0.51
C VAL A 322 -31.84 11.22 -0.13
N LEU A 323 -32.91 11.55 -0.83
CA LEU A 323 -34.23 10.95 -0.61
C LEU A 323 -34.28 9.47 -1.01
N ASP A 324 -33.60 9.08 -2.11
CA ASP A 324 -33.46 7.66 -2.49
C ASP A 324 -32.69 6.88 -1.42
N LEU A 325 -31.60 7.43 -0.90
CA LEU A 325 -30.82 6.80 0.16
C LEU A 325 -31.66 6.65 1.45
N LYS A 326 -32.42 7.69 1.87
CA LYS A 326 -33.36 7.60 2.98
C LYS A 326 -34.40 6.48 2.76
N SER A 327 -34.94 6.39 1.55
CA SER A 327 -35.88 5.31 1.18
C SER A 327 -35.25 3.93 1.35
N LYS A 328 -34.01 3.74 0.89
CA LYS A 328 -33.28 2.48 1.03
C LYS A 328 -33.02 2.12 2.50
N TYR A 329 -32.64 3.08 3.35
CA TYR A 329 -32.55 2.87 4.80
C TYR A 329 -33.89 2.44 5.39
N THR A 330 -34.99 3.09 4.99
CA THR A 330 -36.32 2.78 5.49
C THR A 330 -36.75 1.37 5.08
N VAL A 331 -36.54 1.00 3.82
CA VAL A 331 -36.84 -0.37 3.32
C VAL A 331 -36.04 -1.41 4.11
N PHE A 332 -34.73 -1.17 4.30
CA PHE A 332 -33.88 -2.07 5.07
C PHE A 332 -34.39 -2.26 6.51
N LEU A 333 -34.74 -1.17 7.20
CA LEU A 333 -35.23 -1.20 8.58
C LEU A 333 -36.63 -1.81 8.70
N ASN A 334 -37.49 -1.66 7.69
CA ASN A 334 -38.80 -2.34 7.63
C ASN A 334 -38.67 -3.86 7.45
N GLU A 335 -37.68 -4.30 6.68
CA GLU A 335 -37.43 -5.73 6.42
C GLU A 335 -36.79 -6.43 7.62
N LEU A 336 -35.77 -5.85 8.22
CA LEU A 336 -34.92 -6.47 9.25
C LEU A 336 -35.24 -6.03 10.67
N GLY A 337 -36.13 -5.05 10.82
CA GLY A 337 -36.53 -4.47 12.09
C GLY A 337 -35.49 -3.50 12.64
N ARG A 338 -35.94 -2.76 13.66
CA ARG A 338 -35.13 -1.79 14.40
C ARG A 338 -34.65 -2.46 15.69
N ASN A 339 -33.40 -2.83 15.76
CA ASN A 339 -32.82 -3.59 16.87
C ASN A 339 -31.30 -3.44 16.92
N ARG A 340 -30.64 -4.09 17.90
CA ARG A 340 -29.20 -4.00 18.10
C ARG A 340 -28.36 -4.39 16.88
N ASN A 341 -28.84 -5.28 16.00
CA ASN A 341 -28.09 -5.73 14.80
C ASN A 341 -28.18 -4.71 13.66
N THR A 342 -29.22 -3.87 13.63
CA THR A 342 -29.43 -2.80 12.65
C THR A 342 -29.07 -1.41 13.20
N ALA A 343 -28.50 -1.35 14.40
CA ALA A 343 -28.17 -0.10 15.10
C ALA A 343 -27.22 0.80 14.31
N SER A 344 -26.22 0.22 13.61
CA SER A 344 -25.31 1.01 12.77
C SER A 344 -26.03 1.73 11.63
N VAL A 345 -27.04 1.08 11.04
CA VAL A 345 -27.86 1.66 9.97
C VAL A 345 -28.75 2.79 10.49
N LEU A 346 -29.25 2.66 11.73
CA LEU A 346 -30.01 3.73 12.39
C LEU A 346 -29.12 4.95 12.69
N ILE A 347 -27.86 4.74 13.08
CA ILE A 347 -26.87 5.82 13.28
C ILE A 347 -26.59 6.54 11.96
N ASP A 348 -26.35 5.79 10.88
CA ASP A 348 -26.12 6.35 9.55
C ASP A 348 -27.36 7.14 9.03
N LEU A 349 -28.57 6.63 9.30
CA LEU A 349 -29.81 7.34 8.97
C LEU A 349 -29.96 8.62 9.79
N ALA A 350 -29.65 8.59 11.09
CA ALA A 350 -29.68 9.78 11.94
C ALA A 350 -28.73 10.87 11.42
N GLU A 351 -27.54 10.49 10.95
CA GLU A 351 -26.60 11.44 10.32
C GLU A 351 -27.18 12.04 9.03
N LEU A 352 -27.85 11.23 8.20
CA LEU A 352 -28.52 11.70 6.99
C LEU A 352 -29.63 12.71 7.32
N GLU A 353 -30.46 12.41 8.34
CA GLU A 353 -31.53 13.30 8.78
C GLU A 353 -30.98 14.62 9.34
N ALA A 354 -29.92 14.58 10.17
CA ALA A 354 -29.36 15.77 10.80
C ALA A 354 -28.68 16.72 9.81
N TYR A 355 -27.78 16.19 8.95
CA TYR A 355 -26.90 17.05 8.15
C TYR A 355 -27.37 17.29 6.71
N TYR A 356 -28.21 16.41 6.14
CA TYR A 356 -28.62 16.50 4.74
C TYR A 356 -30.11 16.84 4.57
N LEU A 357 -30.96 16.41 5.54
CA LEU A 357 -32.39 16.65 5.49
C LEU A 357 -32.84 17.72 6.46
N ASN A 358 -31.94 18.23 7.32
CA ASN A 358 -32.22 19.23 8.35
C ASN A 358 -33.36 18.83 9.30
N ASP A 359 -33.57 17.53 9.53
CA ASP A 359 -34.55 16.99 10.46
C ASP A 359 -33.85 16.54 11.76
N LEU A 360 -33.36 17.53 12.52
CA LEU A 360 -32.65 17.30 13.78
C LEU A 360 -33.49 16.57 14.84
N PRO A 361 -34.78 16.87 15.04
CA PRO A 361 -35.62 16.10 15.96
C PRO A 361 -35.66 14.61 15.63
N LYS A 362 -35.80 14.27 14.34
CA LYS A 362 -35.83 12.89 13.90
C LYS A 362 -34.48 12.18 14.12
N ALA A 363 -33.37 12.87 13.92
CA ALA A 363 -32.04 12.35 14.19
C ALA A 363 -31.85 12.06 15.69
N ILE A 364 -32.29 12.93 16.56
CA ILE A 364 -32.26 12.77 18.02
C ILE A 364 -33.10 11.55 18.45
N ASP A 365 -34.31 11.40 17.92
CA ASP A 365 -35.18 10.25 18.20
C ASP A 365 -34.52 8.94 17.83
N LEU A 366 -33.93 8.87 16.63
CA LEU A 366 -33.24 7.67 16.12
C LEU A 366 -32.07 7.25 17.03
N LEU A 367 -31.23 8.18 17.44
CA LEU A 367 -30.09 7.87 18.32
C LEU A 367 -30.52 7.53 19.74
N THR A 368 -31.56 8.17 20.26
CA THR A 368 -32.16 7.85 21.57
C THR A 368 -32.67 6.42 21.57
N GLU A 369 -33.34 5.99 20.50
CA GLU A 369 -33.78 4.60 20.32
C GLU A 369 -32.61 3.63 20.32
N VAL A 370 -31.54 3.93 19.53
CA VAL A 370 -30.34 3.10 19.44
C VAL A 370 -29.66 2.88 20.79
N ILE A 371 -29.52 3.95 21.58
CA ILE A 371 -28.92 3.90 22.92
C ILE A 371 -29.70 2.98 23.85
N GLY A 372 -31.03 2.91 23.69
CA GLY A 372 -31.92 2.09 24.47
C GLY A 372 -31.98 0.62 24.12
N PHE A 373 -31.33 0.15 23.05
CA PHE A 373 -31.38 -1.28 22.65
C PHE A 373 -30.71 -2.21 23.66
N PRO A 374 -31.41 -3.23 24.16
CA PRO A 374 -30.83 -4.21 25.08
C PRO A 374 -29.67 -4.99 24.40
N GLY A 375 -28.51 -5.02 25.06
CA GLY A 375 -27.36 -5.79 24.58
C GLY A 375 -26.71 -5.25 23.30
N ILE A 376 -26.87 -3.96 23.02
CA ILE A 376 -26.11 -3.29 21.96
C ILE A 376 -24.60 -3.35 22.24
N ASN A 377 -23.81 -3.40 21.18
CA ASN A 377 -22.36 -3.31 21.29
C ASN A 377 -21.96 -1.99 21.99
N PRO A 378 -21.17 -2.04 23.07
CA PRO A 378 -20.81 -0.85 23.86
C PRO A 378 -20.13 0.26 23.05
N ARG A 379 -19.28 -0.09 22.08
CA ARG A 379 -18.63 0.90 21.20
C ARG A 379 -19.65 1.60 20.29
N LEU A 380 -20.60 0.84 19.76
CA LEU A 380 -21.66 1.39 18.91
C LEU A 380 -22.59 2.30 19.71
N GLN A 381 -22.92 1.91 20.97
CA GLN A 381 -23.68 2.75 21.88
C GLN A 381 -22.93 4.06 22.22
N ALA A 382 -21.62 3.98 22.43
CA ALA A 382 -20.78 5.14 22.68
C ALA A 382 -20.77 6.09 21.47
N THR A 383 -20.60 5.56 20.24
CA THR A 383 -20.71 6.34 19.01
C THR A 383 -22.08 7.03 18.89
N ALA A 384 -23.17 6.30 19.18
CA ALA A 384 -24.50 6.88 19.17
C ALA A 384 -24.66 8.02 20.22
N LYS A 385 -24.07 7.87 21.42
CA LYS A 385 -24.06 8.90 22.45
C LYS A 385 -23.27 10.14 22.05
N LEU A 386 -22.10 9.96 21.41
CA LEU A 386 -21.30 11.08 20.91
C LEU A 386 -22.06 11.88 19.84
N ASN A 387 -22.65 11.19 18.88
CA ASN A 387 -23.46 11.84 17.84
C ASN A 387 -24.73 12.51 18.42
N LEU A 388 -25.38 11.84 19.37
CA LEU A 388 -26.53 12.45 20.07
C LEU A 388 -26.12 13.71 20.85
N GLY A 389 -24.94 13.69 21.48
CA GLY A 389 -24.39 14.87 22.14
C GLY A 389 -24.17 16.04 21.17
N ASP A 390 -23.63 15.76 19.98
CA ASP A 390 -23.50 16.77 18.92
C ASP A 390 -24.88 17.33 18.49
N TYR A 391 -25.87 16.45 18.31
CA TYR A 391 -27.23 16.89 17.91
C TYR A 391 -27.96 17.67 19.01
N GLN A 392 -27.77 17.29 20.27
CA GLN A 392 -28.26 18.08 21.39
C GLN A 392 -27.60 19.45 21.46
N LEU A 393 -26.29 19.53 21.23
CA LEU A 393 -25.58 20.81 21.16
C LEU A 393 -26.06 21.66 19.97
N MET A 394 -26.33 21.05 18.82
CA MET A 394 -26.94 21.73 17.65
C MET A 394 -28.35 22.25 17.98
N ASN A 395 -29.10 21.54 18.84
CA ASN A 395 -30.43 21.93 19.32
C ASN A 395 -30.39 22.96 20.44
N GLY A 396 -29.20 23.33 20.94
CA GLY A 396 -29.04 24.29 22.05
C GLY A 396 -29.01 23.66 23.44
N GLU A 397 -29.11 22.34 23.53
CA GLU A 397 -29.21 21.61 24.81
C GLU A 397 -27.80 21.25 25.33
N ILE A 398 -27.10 22.26 25.83
CA ILE A 398 -25.68 22.17 26.24
C ILE A 398 -25.48 21.13 27.36
N TRP A 399 -26.37 21.08 28.34
CA TRP A 399 -26.25 20.17 29.48
C TRP A 399 -26.42 18.70 29.08
N GLU A 400 -27.34 18.42 28.17
CA GLU A 400 -27.55 17.08 27.63
C GLU A 400 -26.32 16.62 26.84
N ALA A 401 -25.73 17.49 26.03
CA ALA A 401 -24.49 17.22 25.31
C ALA A 401 -23.35 16.90 26.29
N THR A 402 -23.15 17.74 27.32
CA THR A 402 -22.14 17.53 28.36
C THR A 402 -22.29 16.18 29.05
N LEU A 403 -23.54 15.82 29.41
CA LEU A 403 -23.84 14.55 30.08
C LEU A 403 -23.48 13.36 29.21
N LEU A 404 -23.86 13.39 27.93
CA LEU A 404 -23.58 12.30 26.96
C LEU A 404 -22.10 12.12 26.73
N TYR A 405 -21.34 13.19 26.50
CA TYR A 405 -19.89 13.12 26.35
C TYR A 405 -19.20 12.59 27.60
N SER A 406 -19.61 13.07 28.79
CA SER A 406 -19.04 12.62 30.06
C SER A 406 -19.31 11.14 30.35
N GLN A 407 -20.45 10.60 29.93
CA GLN A 407 -20.74 9.16 30.04
C GLN A 407 -19.78 8.33 29.18
N VAL A 408 -19.46 8.80 27.96
CA VAL A 408 -18.54 8.09 27.08
C VAL A 408 -17.10 8.22 27.56
N ASP A 409 -16.66 9.42 27.97
CA ASP A 409 -15.32 9.62 28.54
C ASP A 409 -15.09 8.70 29.74
N LYS A 410 -16.05 8.61 30.65
CA LYS A 410 -15.96 7.74 31.84
C LYS A 410 -15.93 6.25 31.48
N ALA A 411 -16.70 5.83 30.47
CA ALA A 411 -16.79 4.43 30.09
C ALA A 411 -15.60 3.94 29.26
N PHE A 412 -14.88 4.83 28.56
CA PHE A 412 -13.81 4.54 27.62
C PHE A 412 -12.54 5.37 27.88
N GLN A 413 -12.16 5.59 29.15
CA GLN A 413 -11.10 6.52 29.58
C GLN A 413 -9.78 6.41 28.81
N ASP A 414 -9.35 5.18 28.53
CA ASP A 414 -8.07 4.88 27.87
C ASP A 414 -8.22 4.56 26.36
N ASP A 415 -9.41 4.73 25.80
CA ASP A 415 -9.74 4.43 24.42
C ASP A 415 -9.88 5.73 23.59
N LEU A 416 -9.74 5.60 22.27
CA LEU A 416 -9.95 6.71 21.33
C LEU A 416 -11.35 7.34 21.46
N LEU A 417 -12.38 6.55 21.77
CA LEU A 417 -13.74 7.06 21.99
C LEU A 417 -13.82 7.96 23.23
N GLY A 418 -13.14 7.60 24.31
CA GLY A 418 -13.07 8.44 25.50
C GLY A 418 -12.28 9.73 25.28
N GLN A 419 -11.17 9.62 24.54
CA GLN A 419 -10.39 10.80 24.14
C GLN A 419 -11.21 11.76 23.25
N ASP A 420 -11.98 11.25 22.29
CA ASP A 420 -12.91 12.04 21.46
C ASP A 420 -14.02 12.68 22.33
N ALA A 421 -14.60 11.93 23.24
CA ALA A 421 -15.59 12.44 24.18
C ALA A 421 -15.05 13.61 25.05
N ARG A 422 -13.83 13.45 25.58
CA ARG A 422 -13.14 14.48 26.36
C ARG A 422 -12.85 15.71 25.52
N PHE A 423 -12.41 15.52 24.28
CA PHE A 423 -12.19 16.62 23.35
C PHE A 423 -13.46 17.42 23.06
N ARG A 424 -14.59 16.73 22.82
CA ARG A 424 -15.88 17.38 22.59
C ARG A 424 -16.36 18.15 23.84
N ASN A 425 -16.16 17.61 25.03
CA ASN A 425 -16.44 18.29 26.28
C ASN A 425 -15.57 19.54 26.50
N ALA A 426 -14.26 19.42 26.22
CA ALA A 426 -13.33 20.54 26.29
C ALA A 426 -13.73 21.66 25.31
N ARG A 427 -14.08 21.28 24.07
CA ARG A 427 -14.58 22.22 23.05
C ARG A 427 -15.90 22.87 23.45
N LEU A 428 -16.80 22.13 24.10
CA LEU A 428 -18.02 22.68 24.62
C LEU A 428 -17.77 23.74 25.73
N SER A 429 -16.81 23.48 26.64
CA SER A 429 -16.36 24.44 27.63
C SER A 429 -15.77 25.71 27.02
N TYR A 430 -15.00 25.55 25.96
CA TYR A 430 -14.52 26.66 25.14
C TYR A 430 -15.67 27.48 24.54
N TYR A 431 -16.69 26.84 23.96
CA TYR A 431 -17.86 27.51 23.40
C TYR A 431 -18.68 28.30 24.45
N THR A 432 -18.69 27.85 25.69
CA THR A 432 -19.38 28.55 26.81
C THR A 432 -18.51 29.62 27.49
N GLY A 433 -17.26 29.79 27.04
CA GLY A 433 -16.33 30.79 27.55
C GLY A 433 -15.59 30.38 28.82
N ASP A 434 -15.64 29.10 29.22
CA ASP A 434 -14.81 28.57 30.30
C ASP A 434 -13.46 28.12 29.74
N PHE A 435 -12.63 29.10 29.37
CA PHE A 435 -11.38 28.87 28.71
C PHE A 435 -10.35 28.18 29.62
N SER A 436 -10.39 28.45 30.94
CA SER A 436 -9.47 27.82 31.89
C SER A 436 -9.68 26.32 31.98
N TRP A 437 -10.95 25.89 32.05
CA TRP A 437 -11.28 24.47 32.05
C TRP A 437 -10.96 23.82 30.70
N ALA A 438 -11.35 24.44 29.59
CA ALA A 438 -11.05 23.96 28.25
C ALA A 438 -9.56 23.76 28.06
N GLN A 439 -8.73 24.73 28.45
CA GLN A 439 -7.27 24.67 28.38
C GLN A 439 -6.70 23.47 29.15
N SER A 440 -7.15 23.28 30.38
CA SER A 440 -6.73 22.16 31.22
C SER A 440 -7.03 20.80 30.59
N GLN A 441 -8.16 20.66 29.91
CA GLN A 441 -8.53 19.43 29.20
C GLN A 441 -7.71 19.25 27.91
N PHE A 442 -7.48 20.30 27.14
CA PHE A 442 -6.64 20.23 25.95
C PHE A 442 -5.19 19.89 26.29
N ASP A 443 -4.65 20.38 27.40
CA ASP A 443 -3.30 20.03 27.86
C ASP A 443 -3.15 18.52 28.13
N VAL A 444 -4.17 17.88 28.69
CA VAL A 444 -4.21 16.42 28.84
C VAL A 444 -4.28 15.71 27.49
N LEU A 445 -5.04 16.24 26.55
CA LEU A 445 -5.27 15.63 25.24
C LEU A 445 -4.09 15.78 24.27
N LYS A 446 -3.18 16.73 24.48
CA LYS A 446 -1.92 16.86 23.72
C LYS A 446 -1.07 15.59 23.78
N ALA A 447 -1.17 14.81 24.86
CA ALA A 447 -0.50 13.52 25.02
C ALA A 447 -1.34 12.32 24.51
N SER A 448 -2.43 12.57 23.79
CA SER A 448 -3.32 11.54 23.23
C SER A 448 -2.58 10.60 22.27
N THR A 449 -3.00 9.33 22.24
CA THR A 449 -2.52 8.35 21.27
C THR A 449 -3.02 8.61 19.84
N SER A 450 -4.13 9.31 19.69
CA SER A 450 -4.63 9.79 18.40
C SER A 450 -3.92 11.08 18.00
N LYS A 451 -3.15 11.04 16.92
CA LYS A 451 -2.51 12.24 16.35
C LYS A 451 -3.53 13.32 15.94
N PHE A 452 -4.70 12.93 15.48
CA PHE A 452 -5.76 13.88 15.10
C PHE A 452 -6.27 14.62 16.34
N ILE A 453 -6.69 13.91 17.39
CA ILE A 453 -7.19 14.53 18.63
C ILE A 453 -6.09 15.37 19.29
N SER A 454 -4.86 14.88 19.30
CA SER A 454 -3.72 15.61 19.87
C SER A 454 -3.44 16.92 19.10
N ASN A 455 -3.49 16.90 17.77
CA ASN A 455 -3.29 18.09 16.95
C ASN A 455 -4.43 19.09 17.11
N ASP A 456 -5.69 18.64 17.10
CA ASP A 456 -6.86 19.50 17.30
C ASP A 456 -6.86 20.13 18.71
N ALA A 457 -6.45 19.36 19.73
CA ALA A 457 -6.31 19.89 21.09
C ALA A 457 -5.16 20.91 21.20
N LEU A 458 -4.06 20.66 20.51
CA LEU A 458 -2.93 21.60 20.43
C LEU A 458 -3.35 22.90 19.74
N ASP A 459 -4.02 22.81 18.58
CA ASP A 459 -4.47 23.98 17.81
C ASP A 459 -5.40 24.86 18.66
N LEU A 460 -6.45 24.28 19.29
CA LEU A 460 -7.35 25.04 20.15
C LEU A 460 -6.66 25.59 21.40
N SER A 461 -5.72 24.85 21.98
CA SER A 461 -4.96 25.32 23.14
C SER A 461 -4.09 26.52 22.80
N VAL A 462 -3.37 26.46 21.67
CA VAL A 462 -2.54 27.59 21.18
C VAL A 462 -3.44 28.78 20.85
N PHE A 463 -4.55 28.54 20.17
CA PHE A 463 -5.51 29.58 19.82
C PHE A 463 -6.06 30.32 21.05
N ILE A 464 -6.42 29.58 22.10
CA ILE A 464 -6.87 30.19 23.36
C ILE A 464 -5.75 31.02 23.99
N MET A 465 -4.51 30.51 24.05
CA MET A 465 -3.38 31.21 24.65
C MET A 465 -3.01 32.47 23.88
N ASP A 466 -3.01 32.42 22.56
CA ASP A 466 -2.70 33.54 21.68
C ASP A 466 -3.69 34.70 21.85
N ASN A 467 -4.96 34.37 21.99
CA ASN A 467 -6.04 35.33 22.06
C ASN A 467 -6.49 35.76 23.49
N LEU A 468 -5.91 35.13 24.55
CA LEU A 468 -6.11 35.53 25.94
C LEU A 468 -4.85 36.11 26.61
N GLY A 469 -3.67 35.74 26.14
CA GLY A 469 -2.41 35.98 26.87
C GLY A 469 -1.95 37.43 26.91
N LEU A 470 -2.38 38.25 25.97
CA LEU A 470 -2.00 39.67 25.82
C LEU A 470 -3.10 40.65 26.13
N ASP A 471 -4.35 40.18 26.25
CA ASP A 471 -5.53 41.06 26.39
C ASP A 471 -6.00 41.24 27.83
N THR A 472 -6.51 42.42 28.10
CA THR A 472 -7.05 42.78 29.41
C THR A 472 -8.47 42.24 29.67
N THR A 473 -9.13 41.70 28.63
CA THR A 473 -10.49 41.20 28.70
C THR A 473 -10.71 39.96 27.81
N PRO A 474 -11.39 38.91 28.30
CA PRO A 474 -11.72 37.73 27.51
C PRO A 474 -12.91 37.92 26.55
N GLU A 475 -13.49 39.10 26.49
CA GLU A 475 -14.75 39.36 25.79
C GLU A 475 -14.69 39.12 24.28
N PRO A 476 -13.63 39.54 23.54
CA PRO A 476 -13.52 39.25 22.12
C PRO A 476 -13.48 37.75 21.83
N LEU A 477 -12.71 36.98 22.61
CA LEU A 477 -12.62 35.52 22.44
C LEU A 477 -13.95 34.84 22.81
N LYS A 478 -14.71 35.31 23.80
CA LYS A 478 -16.05 34.80 24.11
C LYS A 478 -17.02 35.00 22.96
N LEU A 479 -16.99 36.18 22.34
CA LEU A 479 -17.80 36.46 21.14
C LEU A 479 -17.40 35.54 19.97
N TYR A 480 -16.12 35.34 19.77
CA TYR A 480 -15.61 34.45 18.72
C TYR A 480 -16.07 32.99 18.98
N ALA A 481 -15.86 32.46 20.18
CA ALA A 481 -16.31 31.12 20.59
C ALA A 481 -17.84 30.95 20.43
N LYS A 482 -18.62 32.01 20.76
CA LYS A 482 -20.06 32.04 20.49
C LYS A 482 -20.38 31.98 19.00
N ALA A 483 -19.62 32.69 18.14
CA ALA A 483 -19.83 32.65 16.70
C ALA A 483 -19.51 31.25 16.12
N GLU A 484 -18.47 30.58 16.62
CA GLU A 484 -18.19 29.20 16.26
C GLU A 484 -19.31 28.24 16.69
N LEU A 485 -19.84 28.39 17.89
CA LEU A 485 -21.00 27.61 18.34
C LEU A 485 -22.23 27.85 17.45
N LEU A 486 -22.55 29.11 17.12
CA LEU A 486 -23.65 29.45 16.21
C LEU A 486 -23.43 28.83 14.81
N SER A 487 -22.19 28.84 14.32
CA SER A 487 -21.83 28.15 13.07
C SER A 487 -22.01 26.63 13.16
N PHE A 488 -21.64 26.03 14.29
CA PHE A 488 -21.87 24.60 14.56
C PHE A 488 -23.39 24.28 14.60
N GLN A 489 -24.19 25.15 15.17
CA GLN A 489 -25.67 25.07 15.23
C GLN A 489 -26.37 25.41 13.91
N ASN A 490 -25.58 25.62 12.81
CA ASN A 490 -26.09 26.04 11.50
C ASN A 490 -26.83 27.41 11.49
N GLN A 491 -26.60 28.26 12.51
CA GLN A 491 -27.12 29.62 12.62
C GLN A 491 -26.14 30.62 11.98
N ILE A 492 -25.91 30.46 10.68
CA ILE A 492 -24.80 31.14 9.95
C ILE A 492 -24.94 32.66 9.96
N LYS A 493 -26.17 33.18 9.82
CA LYS A 493 -26.42 34.63 9.84
C LYS A 493 -26.04 35.26 11.18
N ASP A 494 -26.42 34.60 12.25
CA ASP A 494 -26.14 35.08 13.62
C ASP A 494 -24.64 34.98 13.91
N ALA A 495 -23.98 33.89 13.45
CA ALA A 495 -22.54 33.74 13.55
C ALA A 495 -21.79 34.91 12.85
N PHE A 496 -22.21 35.28 11.64
CA PHE A 496 -21.61 36.41 10.92
C PHE A 496 -21.86 37.74 11.63
N THR A 497 -23.08 37.96 12.17
CA THR A 497 -23.39 39.16 12.93
C THR A 497 -22.46 39.31 14.13
N VAL A 498 -22.21 38.23 14.88
CA VAL A 498 -21.30 38.27 16.02
C VAL A 498 -19.84 38.49 15.58
N LEU A 499 -19.40 37.87 14.49
CA LEU A 499 -18.03 38.08 13.95
C LEU A 499 -17.83 39.54 13.45
N ASP A 500 -18.86 40.13 12.82
CA ASP A 500 -18.80 41.52 12.38
C ASP A 500 -18.83 42.50 13.58
N GLU A 501 -19.52 42.15 14.66
CA GLU A 501 -19.48 42.90 15.93
C GLU A 501 -18.06 42.98 16.50
N ILE A 502 -17.28 41.88 16.45
CA ILE A 502 -15.90 41.87 16.92
C ILE A 502 -15.06 42.82 16.07
N LEU A 503 -15.15 42.75 14.74
CA LEU A 503 -14.41 43.62 13.83
C LEU A 503 -14.68 45.11 14.04
N ILE A 504 -15.90 45.46 14.47
CA ILE A 504 -16.28 46.86 14.73
C ILE A 504 -15.80 47.31 16.13
N LYS A 505 -15.97 46.46 17.16
CA LYS A 505 -15.66 46.83 18.54
C LYS A 505 -14.20 46.72 18.90
N TYR A 506 -13.47 45.80 18.22
CA TYR A 506 -12.09 45.45 18.52
C TYR A 506 -11.25 45.39 17.22
N PRO A 507 -11.10 46.52 16.49
CA PRO A 507 -10.52 46.54 15.13
C PRO A 507 -9.03 46.18 15.08
N ASP A 508 -8.32 46.27 16.21
CA ASP A 508 -6.89 45.99 16.29
C ASP A 508 -6.58 44.68 17.07
N HIS A 509 -7.60 43.82 17.26
CA HIS A 509 -7.45 42.57 18.02
C HIS A 509 -6.80 41.46 17.16
N SER A 510 -6.05 40.57 17.81
CA SER A 510 -5.40 39.41 17.15
C SER A 510 -6.35 38.48 16.38
N LEU A 511 -7.65 38.44 16.77
CA LEU A 511 -8.68 37.60 16.16
C LEU A 511 -9.06 37.96 14.71
N ILE A 512 -8.51 39.01 14.09
CA ILE A 512 -8.98 39.49 12.78
C ILE A 512 -8.73 38.46 11.69
N ASP A 513 -7.57 37.86 11.65
CA ASP A 513 -7.23 36.81 10.68
C ASP A 513 -8.00 35.52 10.97
N ASP A 514 -8.21 35.16 12.24
CA ASP A 514 -9.07 34.04 12.65
C ASP A 514 -10.53 34.26 12.21
N ILE A 515 -11.06 35.48 12.32
CA ILE A 515 -12.43 35.81 11.85
C ILE A 515 -12.55 35.59 10.34
N TRP A 516 -11.56 36.05 9.56
CA TRP A 516 -11.58 35.84 8.12
C TRP A 516 -11.46 34.35 7.78
N TYR A 517 -10.59 33.61 8.49
CA TYR A 517 -10.44 32.18 8.32
C TYR A 517 -11.73 31.42 8.64
N LEU A 518 -12.40 31.74 9.75
CA LEU A 518 -13.67 31.13 10.12
C LEU A 518 -14.78 31.42 9.09
N LYS A 519 -14.89 32.65 8.60
CA LYS A 519 -15.82 33.00 7.51
C LYS A 519 -15.53 32.20 6.23
N GLY A 520 -14.24 32.02 5.88
CA GLY A 520 -13.83 31.18 4.77
C GLY A 520 -14.27 29.72 4.95
N ASN A 521 -14.07 29.14 6.15
CA ASN A 521 -14.50 27.79 6.48
C ASN A 521 -16.03 27.61 6.41
N ILE A 522 -16.80 28.59 6.88
CA ILE A 522 -18.26 28.58 6.79
C ILE A 522 -18.72 28.56 5.33
N TYR A 523 -18.18 29.44 4.48
CA TYR A 523 -18.51 29.47 3.06
C TYR A 523 -18.07 28.21 2.33
N ARG A 524 -16.91 27.62 2.69
CA ARG A 524 -16.46 26.32 2.17
C ARG A 524 -17.46 25.20 2.52
N LYS A 525 -17.96 25.17 3.75
CA LYS A 525 -18.99 24.22 4.21
C LYS A 525 -20.30 24.40 3.43
N GLU A 526 -20.70 25.65 3.14
CA GLU A 526 -21.85 25.97 2.31
C GLU A 526 -21.62 25.77 0.81
N ARG A 527 -20.41 25.33 0.39
CA ARG A 527 -20.00 25.14 -1.02
C ARG A 527 -19.97 26.42 -1.85
N LYS A 528 -19.91 27.56 -1.22
CA LYS A 528 -19.71 28.87 -1.82
C LYS A 528 -18.20 29.12 -1.96
N TYR A 529 -17.59 28.42 -2.93
CA TYR A 529 -16.13 28.35 -3.02
C TYR A 529 -15.47 29.67 -3.41
N ALA A 530 -16.12 30.51 -4.21
CA ALA A 530 -15.60 31.82 -4.59
C ALA A 530 -15.46 32.76 -3.37
N GLU A 531 -16.49 32.79 -2.52
CA GLU A 531 -16.51 33.53 -1.27
C GLU A 531 -15.47 32.96 -0.28
N ALA A 532 -15.38 31.62 -0.17
CA ALA A 532 -14.39 30.97 0.69
C ALA A 532 -12.95 31.38 0.29
N ILE A 533 -12.62 31.35 -0.99
CA ILE A 533 -11.32 31.77 -1.52
C ILE A 533 -11.04 33.24 -1.13
N SER A 534 -11.99 34.13 -1.35
CA SER A 534 -11.83 35.56 -1.01
C SER A 534 -11.52 35.78 0.48
N PHE A 535 -12.17 35.00 1.37
CA PHE A 535 -11.94 35.13 2.80
C PHE A 535 -10.60 34.51 3.23
N TYR A 536 -10.16 33.38 2.66
CA TYR A 536 -8.82 32.84 2.92
C TYR A 536 -7.71 33.78 2.42
N GLU A 537 -7.90 34.46 1.27
CA GLU A 537 -6.97 35.49 0.80
C GLU A 537 -6.91 36.68 1.75
N LYS A 538 -8.04 37.09 2.36
CA LYS A 538 -8.08 38.11 3.42
C LYS A 538 -7.34 37.67 4.67
N THR A 539 -7.46 36.41 5.09
CA THR A 539 -6.69 35.84 6.21
C THR A 539 -5.18 36.02 5.98
N ILE A 540 -4.70 35.64 4.79
CA ILE A 540 -3.28 35.72 4.44
C ILE A 540 -2.77 37.17 4.38
N SER A 541 -3.66 38.13 4.04
CA SER A 541 -3.28 39.53 3.90
C SER A 541 -3.41 40.31 5.21
N ALA A 542 -4.21 39.85 6.18
CA ALA A 542 -4.49 40.57 7.41
C ALA A 542 -3.28 40.61 8.35
N ASP A 543 -2.61 39.49 8.54
CA ASP A 543 -1.39 39.40 9.32
C ASP A 543 -0.37 38.50 8.60
N PRO A 544 0.72 39.06 8.03
CA PRO A 544 1.77 38.29 7.37
C PRO A 544 2.54 37.31 8.27
N ALA A 545 2.43 37.44 9.59
CA ALA A 545 3.04 36.56 10.60
C ALA A 545 2.00 35.73 11.37
N GLY A 546 0.73 35.82 10.99
CA GLY A 546 -0.41 35.18 11.66
C GLY A 546 -0.35 33.66 11.66
N ILE A 547 -0.84 33.07 12.73
CA ILE A 547 -0.84 31.59 12.93
C ILE A 547 -1.80 30.86 11.97
N ARG A 548 -2.66 31.59 11.23
CA ARG A 548 -3.65 31.00 10.31
C ARG A 548 -3.23 30.98 8.84
N ILE A 549 -2.03 31.48 8.52
CA ILE A 549 -1.62 31.59 7.10
C ILE A 549 -1.46 30.20 6.47
N ASP A 550 -0.77 29.29 7.12
CA ASP A 550 -0.56 27.94 6.62
C ASP A 550 -1.87 27.15 6.53
N ASN A 551 -2.78 27.34 7.49
CA ASN A 551 -4.14 26.80 7.47
C ASN A 551 -4.91 27.31 6.23
N ALA A 552 -4.88 28.64 5.99
CA ALA A 552 -5.59 29.27 4.87
C ALA A 552 -4.97 28.86 3.51
N LEU A 553 -3.64 28.80 3.42
CA LEU A 553 -2.93 28.31 2.24
C LEU A 553 -3.27 26.86 1.93
N PHE A 554 -3.32 26.00 2.94
CA PHE A 554 -3.68 24.60 2.75
C PHE A 554 -5.12 24.44 2.28
N ALA A 555 -6.06 25.19 2.90
CA ALA A 555 -7.47 25.22 2.49
C ALA A 555 -7.65 25.72 1.05
N LEU A 556 -6.90 26.77 0.64
CA LEU A 556 -6.87 27.24 -0.75
C LEU A 556 -6.32 26.20 -1.71
N GLY A 557 -5.21 25.55 -1.35
CA GLY A 557 -4.62 24.47 -2.13
C GLY A 557 -5.62 23.36 -2.40
N GLU A 558 -6.33 22.90 -1.37
CA GLU A 558 -7.38 21.88 -1.50
C GLU A 558 -8.56 22.33 -2.39
N LEU A 559 -8.99 23.59 -2.27
CA LEU A 559 -10.05 24.12 -3.11
C LEU A 559 -9.64 24.20 -4.58
N PHE A 560 -8.43 24.72 -4.84
CA PHE A 560 -7.90 24.78 -6.21
C PHE A 560 -7.63 23.40 -6.81
N GLU A 561 -7.15 22.44 -6.02
CA GLU A 561 -6.89 21.08 -6.47
C GLU A 561 -8.20 20.33 -6.81
N SER A 562 -9.20 20.39 -5.93
CA SER A 562 -10.33 19.44 -5.95
C SER A 562 -11.65 20.04 -6.44
N LYS A 563 -11.86 21.35 -6.33
CA LYS A 563 -13.15 22.00 -6.61
C LYS A 563 -13.09 22.97 -7.80
N ILE A 564 -12.05 23.75 -7.89
CA ILE A 564 -11.85 24.74 -8.98
C ILE A 564 -11.05 24.13 -10.14
N ILE A 565 -10.20 23.12 -9.83
CA ILE A 565 -9.31 22.41 -10.78
C ILE A 565 -8.31 23.40 -11.43
N ASP A 566 -7.70 24.25 -10.61
CA ASP A 566 -6.58 25.12 -10.96
C ASP A 566 -5.28 24.57 -10.34
N ILE A 567 -4.64 23.65 -11.06
CA ILE A 567 -3.48 22.91 -10.57
C ILE A 567 -2.28 23.82 -10.29
N ASP A 568 -2.12 24.90 -11.06
CA ASP A 568 -1.00 25.83 -10.87
C ASP A 568 -1.14 26.63 -9.58
N LYS A 569 -2.35 27.13 -9.27
CA LYS A 569 -2.64 27.78 -8.00
C LYS A 569 -2.55 26.81 -6.83
N ALA A 570 -3.04 25.58 -6.98
CA ALA A 570 -2.91 24.56 -5.94
C ALA A 570 -1.44 24.31 -5.61
N ARG A 571 -0.59 24.12 -6.63
CA ARG A 571 0.86 23.94 -6.43
C ARG A 571 1.50 25.12 -5.74
N ALA A 572 1.17 26.34 -6.15
CA ALA A 572 1.72 27.55 -5.54
C ALA A 572 1.37 27.66 -4.05
N CYS A 573 0.13 27.33 -3.66
CA CYS A 573 -0.27 27.30 -2.26
C CYS A 573 0.53 26.26 -1.46
N TYR A 574 0.63 25.03 -1.96
CA TYR A 574 1.38 23.97 -1.28
C TYR A 574 2.89 24.27 -1.20
N GLU A 575 3.47 24.80 -2.28
CA GLU A 575 4.89 25.19 -2.32
C GLU A 575 5.20 26.21 -1.24
N ARG A 576 4.36 27.24 -1.13
CA ARG A 576 4.53 28.28 -0.14
C ARG A 576 4.52 27.74 1.29
N ILE A 577 3.67 26.76 1.60
CA ILE A 577 3.60 26.15 2.94
C ILE A 577 4.93 25.50 3.32
N PHE A 578 5.48 24.59 2.50
CA PHE A 578 6.69 23.87 2.88
C PHE A 578 7.99 24.66 2.71
N ILE A 579 7.95 25.84 2.08
CA ILE A 579 9.09 26.75 1.97
C ILE A 579 9.08 27.79 3.10
N GLU A 580 7.94 28.46 3.32
CA GLU A 580 7.83 29.57 4.26
C GLU A 580 7.43 29.13 5.68
N PHE A 581 6.70 28.00 5.80
CA PHE A 581 6.14 27.48 7.07
C PHE A 581 6.62 26.06 7.35
N THR A 582 7.95 25.88 7.49
CA THR A 582 8.59 24.56 7.63
C THR A 582 8.12 23.77 8.85
N ASP A 583 7.70 24.47 9.92
CA ASP A 583 7.23 23.89 11.18
C ASP A 583 5.72 23.66 11.20
N SER A 584 5.01 23.99 10.12
CA SER A 584 3.58 23.77 9.97
C SER A 584 3.23 22.28 10.01
N LEU A 585 2.10 21.96 10.65
CA LEU A 585 1.51 20.63 10.62
C LEU A 585 1.19 20.15 9.19
N TYR A 586 0.99 21.09 8.28
CA TYR A 586 0.68 20.81 6.87
C TYR A 586 1.92 20.65 5.98
N ALA A 587 3.12 21.01 6.44
CA ALA A 587 4.31 21.07 5.59
C ALA A 587 4.63 19.75 4.88
N VAL A 588 4.49 18.62 5.58
CA VAL A 588 4.76 17.29 5.02
C VAL A 588 3.72 16.90 3.96
N GLU A 589 2.43 17.12 4.26
CA GLU A 589 1.34 16.79 3.32
C GLU A 589 1.35 17.75 2.12
N ALA A 590 1.59 19.03 2.33
CA ALA A 590 1.72 20.02 1.26
C ALA A 590 2.85 19.64 0.29
N ARG A 591 4.04 19.24 0.80
CA ARG A 591 5.16 18.77 -0.03
C ARG A 591 4.78 17.53 -0.85
N LYS A 592 4.06 16.59 -0.23
CA LYS A 592 3.59 15.38 -0.90
C LYS A 592 2.61 15.73 -2.04
N ARG A 593 1.59 16.55 -1.78
CA ARG A 593 0.60 16.98 -2.78
C ARG A 593 1.26 17.78 -3.92
N TYR A 594 2.16 18.71 -3.59
CA TYR A 594 2.94 19.44 -4.58
C TYR A 594 3.67 18.49 -5.55
N ARG A 595 4.37 17.47 -5.00
CA ARG A 595 5.09 16.49 -5.84
C ARG A 595 4.14 15.66 -6.69
N GLN A 596 2.98 15.27 -6.16
CA GLN A 596 1.93 14.55 -6.92
C GLN A 596 1.43 15.40 -8.09
N LEU A 597 1.08 16.66 -7.83
CA LEU A 597 0.59 17.60 -8.86
C LEU A 597 1.67 17.97 -9.88
N ARG A 598 2.94 17.87 -9.52
CA ARG A 598 4.07 18.02 -10.46
C ARG A 598 4.30 16.79 -11.34
N GLY A 599 3.75 15.65 -10.97
CA GLY A 599 3.92 14.38 -11.68
C GLY A 599 5.11 13.54 -11.22
N ASP A 600 5.67 13.83 -10.05
CA ASP A 600 6.77 13.05 -9.49
C ASP A 600 6.29 11.63 -9.12
N LYS A 601 7.10 10.63 -9.40
CA LYS A 601 6.87 9.28 -8.87
C LYS A 601 7.19 9.31 -7.36
N ILE A 602 6.16 9.31 -6.54
CA ILE A 602 6.31 9.17 -5.08
C ILE A 602 6.42 7.66 -4.80
N GLN A 603 7.57 7.24 -4.30
CA GLN A 603 7.81 5.87 -3.82
C GLN A 603 7.16 5.67 -2.46
#